data_44a0a89da85a518637ccb5637a89141a
#
_entry.id   44a0a89da85a518637ccb5637a89141a
#
_cell.length_a   1.000
_cell.length_b   1.000
_cell.length_c   1.000
_cell.angle_alpha   90.00
_cell.angle_beta   90.00
_cell.angle_gamma   90.00
#
_symmetry.space_group_name_H-M   'P 1'
#
loop_
_entity.id
_entity.type
_entity.pdbx_description
1 polymer ?
#
loop_
_entity_poly.entity_id
_entity_poly.type
_entity_poly.pdbx_seq_one_letter_code
_entity_poly.pdbx_strand_id
1 'polypeptide(L)'
;MTLPSRRSIITGLSAGAGLAAAGLVSPSQAAAAESSYDFGSVIFNEQFSDGSDFSPSRWRDNRSEPESCTSYDWGVFTHDTHSVSNGVGHVLWRKRATPLKGFQNRFDKEPTLRYVDQAFVTTQGLFSFVYGSLETRARFPQSAEGLFAGIWLRADDDNNGGEIDVVETYGGGSATGIAESTVHYGQAGGKGSNLGVSPRPDLTQWHTYGMEKTPESILFLFDGQPYHEVSRSASQKEFDACFGDDAAYHICLTTHSGSIHRGRLKHEGFTQAQVDIDYIVVRAMDD
;
A
#
# COMPACT_ATOMS: atom_id res chain seq x y z
N MET A 1 12.02 -32.54 16.53
CA MET A 1 11.46 -32.33 15.16
C MET A 1 11.72 -30.89 14.81
N THR A 2 12.76 -30.66 14.01
CA THR A 2 13.20 -29.33 13.60
C THR A 2 12.41 -28.91 12.37
N LEU A 3 11.76 -27.76 12.45
CA LEU A 3 11.07 -27.14 11.32
C LEU A 3 12.09 -26.69 10.26
N PRO A 4 11.83 -26.86 8.96
CA PRO A 4 12.76 -26.46 7.91
C PRO A 4 12.81 -24.94 7.75
N SER A 5 14.02 -24.42 7.52
CA SER A 5 14.32 -23.01 7.31
C SER A 5 13.66 -22.51 6.00
N ARG A 6 13.16 -21.28 6.07
CA ARG A 6 12.46 -20.57 4.99
C ARG A 6 13.40 -19.99 3.91
N ARG A 7 14.34 -20.78 3.42
CA ARG A 7 15.22 -20.34 2.31
C ARG A 7 15.29 -21.44 1.27
N SER A 8 14.70 -21.18 0.13
CA SER A 8 15.01 -21.69 -1.22
C SER A 8 13.72 -21.99 -1.99
N ILE A 9 13.28 -21.11 -2.81
CA ILE A 9 12.53 -21.43 -4.03
C ILE A 9 12.91 -20.39 -5.10
N ILE A 10 13.93 -20.68 -5.87
CA ILE A 10 14.06 -20.26 -7.25
C ILE A 10 14.63 -21.46 -7.97
N THR A 11 13.85 -22.10 -8.80
CA THR A 11 14.17 -22.76 -10.08
C THR A 11 13.12 -23.80 -10.44
N GLY A 12 12.64 -23.74 -11.67
CA GLY A 12 11.90 -24.85 -12.27
C GLY A 12 10.96 -24.45 -13.40
N LEU A 13 11.53 -24.24 -14.60
CA LEU A 13 10.74 -24.27 -15.85
C LEU A 13 10.15 -25.67 -16.10
N SER A 14 8.91 -25.74 -16.55
CA SER A 14 8.50 -26.82 -17.46
C SER A 14 7.32 -26.38 -18.34
N ALA A 15 7.47 -26.59 -19.62
CA ALA A 15 6.52 -26.28 -20.69
C ALA A 15 5.43 -27.35 -20.80
N GLY A 16 4.25 -26.94 -21.26
CA GLY A 16 3.15 -27.85 -21.60
C GLY A 16 2.04 -27.17 -22.39
N ALA A 17 1.76 -27.70 -23.56
CA ALA A 17 1.03 -27.14 -24.70
C ALA A 17 -0.49 -26.98 -24.56
N GLY A 18 -0.99 -25.92 -25.16
CA GLY A 18 -2.08 -25.84 -26.13
C GLY A 18 -3.53 -26.11 -25.76
N LEU A 19 -4.35 -25.03 -25.85
CA LEU A 19 -5.66 -25.11 -26.52
C LEU A 19 -6.14 -23.68 -26.81
N ALA A 20 -6.44 -23.42 -28.07
CA ALA A 20 -6.94 -22.15 -28.58
C ALA A 20 -8.41 -21.97 -28.26
N ALA A 21 -8.81 -20.81 -27.77
CA ALA A 21 -10.18 -20.31 -27.82
C ALA A 21 -10.18 -18.78 -28.00
N ALA A 22 -11.13 -18.34 -28.81
CA ALA A 22 -11.23 -17.07 -29.48
C ALA A 22 -11.28 -15.81 -28.59
N GLY A 23 -10.53 -14.81 -29.04
CA GLY A 23 -10.89 -13.41 -29.16
C GLY A 23 -11.63 -12.67 -28.04
N LEU A 24 -10.88 -12.16 -27.05
CA LEU A 24 -11.17 -10.88 -26.41
C LEU A 24 -9.88 -10.06 -26.54
N VAL A 25 -9.97 -8.91 -27.20
CA VAL A 25 -8.86 -7.96 -27.33
C VAL A 25 -8.54 -7.45 -25.95
N SER A 26 -7.50 -8.01 -25.33
CA SER A 26 -6.87 -7.44 -24.14
C SER A 26 -6.24 -6.10 -24.52
N PRO A 27 -6.38 -5.05 -23.69
CA PRO A 27 -5.51 -3.89 -23.83
C PRO A 27 -4.06 -4.41 -23.77
N SER A 28 -3.23 -3.96 -24.70
CA SER A 28 -1.83 -4.33 -24.71
C SER A 28 -1.21 -3.91 -23.39
N GLN A 29 -0.93 -4.86 -22.51
CA GLN A 29 0.08 -4.67 -21.49
C GLN A 29 1.40 -4.50 -22.26
N ALA A 30 1.86 -3.27 -22.35
CA ALA A 30 3.26 -3.05 -22.63
C ALA A 30 3.99 -3.80 -21.52
N ALA A 31 4.81 -4.78 -21.87
CA ALA A 31 5.66 -5.46 -20.89
C ALA A 31 6.49 -4.35 -20.22
N ALA A 32 6.29 -4.14 -18.94
CA ALA A 32 7.14 -3.24 -18.18
C ALA A 32 8.57 -3.78 -18.30
N ALA A 33 9.52 -2.91 -18.59
CA ALA A 33 10.90 -3.31 -18.74
C ALA A 33 11.43 -3.81 -17.39
N GLU A 34 12.29 -4.82 -17.39
CA GLU A 34 13.08 -5.16 -16.19
C GLU A 34 13.94 -3.94 -15.81
N SER A 35 14.06 -3.67 -14.52
CA SER A 35 14.95 -2.60 -14.04
C SER A 35 16.38 -2.87 -14.50
N SER A 36 17.05 -1.82 -14.96
CA SER A 36 18.49 -1.89 -15.28
C SER A 36 19.37 -1.64 -14.05
N TYR A 37 18.78 -1.44 -12.88
CA TYR A 37 19.47 -1.15 -11.62
C TYR A 37 19.47 -2.39 -10.72
N ASP A 38 20.60 -2.59 -10.03
CA ASP A 38 20.71 -3.60 -9.00
C ASP A 38 20.31 -3.02 -7.63
N PHE A 39 19.69 -3.85 -6.78
CA PHE A 39 19.30 -3.50 -5.43
C PHE A 39 19.97 -4.47 -4.44
N GLY A 40 20.97 -3.95 -3.72
CA GLY A 40 21.85 -4.74 -2.89
C GLY A 40 21.46 -4.79 -1.42
N SER A 41 22.02 -3.90 -0.62
CA SER A 41 21.93 -3.92 0.83
C SER A 41 20.51 -3.76 1.35
N VAL A 42 20.09 -4.60 2.29
CA VAL A 42 18.85 -4.42 3.04
C VAL A 42 19.03 -3.25 4.01
N ILE A 43 18.25 -2.19 3.83
CA ILE A 43 18.28 -0.98 4.66
C ILE A 43 17.05 -0.87 5.59
N PHE A 44 16.00 -1.63 5.33
CA PHE A 44 14.86 -1.81 6.23
C PHE A 44 14.37 -3.26 6.15
N ASN A 45 14.10 -3.86 7.31
CA ASN A 45 13.66 -5.25 7.39
C ASN A 45 12.66 -5.42 8.54
N GLU A 46 11.38 -5.48 8.21
CA GLU A 46 10.32 -5.81 9.15
C GLU A 46 9.80 -7.21 8.88
N GLN A 47 9.90 -8.08 9.87
CA GLN A 47 9.47 -9.49 9.81
C GLN A 47 8.36 -9.80 10.81
N PHE A 48 7.93 -8.81 11.59
CA PHE A 48 6.93 -8.95 12.65
C PHE A 48 7.21 -10.13 13.60
N SER A 49 8.50 -10.41 13.83
CA SER A 49 8.94 -11.58 14.61
C SER A 49 8.89 -11.35 16.12
N ASP A 50 8.84 -10.11 16.55
CA ASP A 50 9.03 -9.72 17.94
C ASP A 50 7.79 -9.05 18.51
N GLY A 51 7.43 -9.44 19.76
CA GLY A 51 6.39 -8.78 20.49
C GLY A 51 4.95 -9.10 20.05
N SER A 52 4.03 -8.31 20.54
CA SER A 52 2.60 -8.38 20.22
C SER A 52 2.09 -7.12 19.48
N ASP A 53 3.00 -6.19 19.22
CA ASP A 53 2.70 -4.92 18.57
C ASP A 53 3.85 -4.48 17.65
N PHE A 54 3.60 -3.51 16.80
CA PHE A 54 4.61 -2.93 15.91
C PHE A 54 5.71 -2.27 16.74
N SER A 55 6.97 -2.56 16.37
CA SER A 55 8.11 -2.05 17.13
C SER A 55 8.20 -0.52 17.08
N PRO A 56 8.17 0.19 18.22
CA PRO A 56 8.22 1.65 18.25
C PRO A 56 9.56 2.24 17.77
N SER A 57 10.58 1.42 17.58
CA SER A 57 11.83 1.84 16.96
C SER A 57 11.76 1.92 15.43
N ARG A 58 10.74 1.33 14.81
CA ARG A 58 10.52 1.30 13.36
C ARG A 58 9.20 1.93 12.94
N TRP A 59 8.20 1.91 13.81
CA TRP A 59 6.83 2.31 13.51
C TRP A 59 6.28 3.28 14.56
N ARG A 60 5.41 4.13 14.13
CA ARG A 60 4.63 5.03 14.99
C ARG A 60 3.24 5.24 14.40
N ASP A 61 2.27 5.56 15.23
CA ASP A 61 1.01 6.09 14.74
C ASP A 61 1.23 7.47 14.12
N ASN A 62 0.63 7.72 12.98
CA ASN A 62 0.74 9.01 12.29
C ASN A 62 -0.03 10.12 13.00
N ARG A 63 -0.93 9.77 13.93
CA ARG A 63 -1.76 10.75 14.63
C ARG A 63 -1.28 10.91 16.06
N SER A 64 -1.03 12.17 16.44
CA SER A 64 -0.64 12.52 17.81
C SER A 64 -1.80 12.44 18.81
N GLU A 65 -3.02 12.56 18.33
CA GLU A 65 -4.23 12.50 19.14
C GLU A 65 -4.79 11.06 19.17
N PRO A 66 -5.24 10.57 20.32
CA PRO A 66 -5.70 9.18 20.47
C PRO A 66 -6.94 8.84 19.64
N GLU A 67 -7.69 9.84 19.21
CA GLU A 67 -8.84 9.69 18.33
C GLU A 67 -8.88 10.84 17.33
N SER A 68 -8.67 10.57 16.05
CA SER A 68 -8.68 11.59 15.01
C SER A 68 -9.50 11.15 13.80
N CYS A 69 -10.14 12.12 13.15
CA CYS A 69 -10.89 11.93 11.91
C CYS A 69 -10.29 12.80 10.81
N THR A 70 -10.44 12.38 9.58
CA THR A 70 -10.18 13.26 8.43
C THR A 70 -11.49 13.70 7.77
N SER A 71 -11.39 14.66 6.88
CA SER A 71 -12.52 15.05 6.03
C SER A 71 -12.68 14.15 4.80
N TYR A 72 -11.82 13.15 4.63
CA TYR A 72 -11.78 12.29 3.42
C TYR A 72 -12.43 10.92 3.59
N ASP A 73 -12.61 10.47 4.83
CA ASP A 73 -13.16 9.16 5.16
C ASP A 73 -14.24 9.23 6.25
N TRP A 74 -14.77 8.08 6.63
CA TRP A 74 -15.82 7.95 7.66
C TRP A 74 -15.37 7.17 8.89
N GLY A 75 -14.06 6.91 9.03
CA GLY A 75 -13.48 6.23 10.18
C GLY A 75 -12.88 7.18 11.21
N VAL A 76 -12.34 6.58 12.27
CA VAL A 76 -11.56 7.23 13.33
C VAL A 76 -10.21 6.54 13.40
N PHE A 77 -9.13 7.29 13.29
CA PHE A 77 -7.78 6.76 13.52
C PHE A 77 -7.56 6.60 15.02
N THR A 78 -7.16 5.40 15.44
CA THR A 78 -6.88 5.08 16.83
C THR A 78 -5.58 4.29 16.95
N HIS A 79 -4.94 4.35 18.15
CA HIS A 79 -3.64 3.72 18.40
C HIS A 79 -3.69 2.19 18.53
N ASP A 80 -4.87 1.62 18.75
CA ASP A 80 -5.06 0.19 18.99
C ASP A 80 -5.61 -0.58 17.78
N THR A 81 -5.29 -0.09 16.57
CA THR A 81 -5.72 -0.67 15.30
C THR A 81 -4.60 -1.37 14.56
N HIS A 82 -3.54 -1.73 15.25
CA HIS A 82 -2.48 -2.60 14.74
C HIS A 82 -2.02 -3.58 15.83
N SER A 83 -1.43 -4.69 15.44
CA SER A 83 -0.89 -5.70 16.34
C SER A 83 0.03 -6.66 15.61
N VAL A 84 0.77 -7.47 16.36
CA VAL A 84 1.60 -8.55 15.83
C VAL A 84 1.18 -9.86 16.46
N SER A 85 0.99 -10.90 15.65
CA SER A 85 0.80 -12.25 16.15
C SER A 85 1.33 -13.30 15.17
N ASN A 86 1.95 -14.37 15.68
CA ASN A 86 2.47 -15.47 14.89
C ASN A 86 3.41 -15.07 13.74
N GLY A 87 4.19 -14.00 13.92
CA GLY A 87 5.08 -13.46 12.90
C GLY A 87 4.36 -12.77 11.75
N VAL A 88 3.20 -12.19 12.02
CA VAL A 88 2.37 -11.43 11.07
C VAL A 88 1.97 -10.11 11.70
N GLY A 89 2.18 -9.03 10.97
CA GLY A 89 1.63 -7.71 11.30
C GLY A 89 0.18 -7.61 10.84
N HIS A 90 -0.66 -7.04 11.68
CA HIS A 90 -2.08 -6.82 11.42
C HIS A 90 -2.41 -5.35 11.46
N VAL A 91 -3.08 -4.83 10.44
CA VAL A 91 -3.60 -3.47 10.37
C VAL A 91 -5.12 -3.54 10.19
N LEU A 92 -5.86 -2.91 11.09
CA LEU A 92 -7.25 -3.29 11.38
C LEU A 92 -8.26 -2.20 10.98
N TRP A 93 -9.45 -2.66 10.62
CA TRP A 93 -10.71 -1.94 10.83
C TRP A 93 -11.49 -2.64 11.93
N ARG A 94 -12.03 -1.89 12.85
CA ARG A 94 -12.83 -2.44 13.93
C ARG A 94 -14.06 -1.57 14.19
N LYS A 95 -15.23 -2.21 14.34
CA LYS A 95 -16.44 -1.50 14.73
C LYS A 95 -16.27 -0.90 16.12
N ARG A 96 -16.58 0.39 16.25
CA ARG A 96 -16.57 1.09 17.54
C ARG A 96 -17.75 0.66 18.41
N ALA A 97 -17.49 0.47 19.68
CA ALA A 97 -18.54 0.22 20.68
C ALA A 97 -19.48 1.45 20.82
N THR A 98 -18.89 2.64 20.80
CA THR A 98 -19.62 3.92 20.85
C THR A 98 -19.19 4.79 19.67
N PRO A 99 -20.13 5.21 18.81
CA PRO A 99 -19.79 6.09 17.70
C PRO A 99 -19.23 7.43 18.17
N LEU A 100 -18.22 7.93 17.45
CA LEU A 100 -17.65 9.25 17.66
C LEU A 100 -18.34 10.26 16.73
N LYS A 101 -18.70 11.43 17.25
CA LYS A 101 -19.15 12.55 16.41
C LYS A 101 -17.92 13.15 15.75
N GLY A 102 -17.72 12.84 14.48
CA GLY A 102 -16.63 13.34 13.67
C GLY A 102 -16.83 14.76 13.17
N PHE A 103 -15.79 15.29 12.55
CA PHE A 103 -15.88 16.54 11.79
C PHE A 103 -16.77 16.34 10.56
N GLN A 104 -17.20 17.48 9.99
CA GLN A 104 -17.85 17.49 8.69
C GLN A 104 -16.93 16.83 7.66
N ASN A 105 -17.43 15.77 7.03
CA ASN A 105 -16.72 15.16 5.91
C ASN A 105 -16.87 16.08 4.69
N ARG A 106 -15.82 16.18 3.84
CA ARG A 106 -15.86 17.04 2.63
C ARG A 106 -16.97 16.65 1.64
N PHE A 107 -17.52 15.46 1.77
CA PHE A 107 -18.60 14.91 0.94
C PHE A 107 -19.96 14.98 1.60
N ASP A 108 -20.00 15.10 2.92
CA ASP A 108 -21.19 15.29 3.73
C ASP A 108 -21.15 16.69 4.32
N LYS A 109 -22.19 17.47 4.11
CA LYS A 109 -22.27 18.86 4.60
C LYS A 109 -22.43 18.94 6.12
N GLU A 110 -22.81 17.84 6.77
CA GLU A 110 -23.07 17.78 8.21
C GLU A 110 -22.04 16.88 8.93
N PRO A 111 -21.72 17.18 10.19
CA PRO A 111 -20.92 16.28 11.01
C PRO A 111 -21.58 14.91 11.10
N THR A 112 -20.81 13.86 10.83
CA THR A 112 -21.33 12.50 10.79
C THR A 112 -20.81 11.68 11.96
N LEU A 113 -21.61 10.71 12.42
CA LEU A 113 -21.14 9.71 13.38
C LEU A 113 -20.15 8.76 12.69
N ARG A 114 -19.05 8.46 13.38
CA ARG A 114 -17.99 7.57 12.96
C ARG A 114 -18.14 6.26 13.73
N TYR A 115 -18.31 5.18 13.00
CA TYR A 115 -18.64 3.86 13.56
C TYR A 115 -17.49 2.85 13.51
N VAL A 116 -16.36 3.22 12.90
CA VAL A 116 -15.25 2.30 12.65
C VAL A 116 -13.93 2.93 13.06
N ASP A 117 -13.16 2.23 13.88
CA ASP A 117 -11.76 2.49 14.12
C ASP A 117 -10.94 2.02 12.92
N GLN A 118 -9.93 2.80 12.57
CA GLN A 118 -9.03 2.54 11.45
C GLN A 118 -7.60 2.93 11.80
N ALA A 119 -6.64 2.42 11.03
CA ALA A 119 -5.22 2.56 11.29
C ALA A 119 -4.53 3.56 10.36
N PHE A 120 -3.52 4.23 10.91
CA PHE A 120 -2.49 4.90 10.15
C PHE A 120 -1.14 4.74 10.87
N VAL A 121 -0.36 3.77 10.44
CA VAL A 121 0.96 3.46 10.99
C VAL A 121 2.03 3.85 9.98
N THR A 122 3.15 4.42 10.44
CA THR A 122 4.16 4.96 9.54
C THR A 122 5.58 4.86 10.10
N THR A 123 6.57 4.85 9.22
CA THR A 123 7.99 4.97 9.57
C THR A 123 8.48 6.42 9.59
N GLN A 124 7.62 7.42 9.45
CA GLN A 124 7.98 8.85 9.42
C GLN A 124 8.87 9.26 10.58
N GLY A 125 10.03 9.85 10.27
CA GLY A 125 11.02 10.29 11.26
C GLY A 125 11.83 9.16 11.91
N LEU A 126 11.61 7.90 11.50
CA LEU A 126 12.33 6.71 11.96
C LEU A 126 13.11 6.05 10.82
N PHE A 127 12.51 5.96 9.64
CA PHE A 127 13.12 5.43 8.43
C PHE A 127 12.50 6.06 7.19
N SER A 128 13.37 6.43 6.24
CA SER A 128 13.01 6.84 4.89
C SER A 128 14.14 6.51 3.91
N PHE A 129 13.88 6.53 2.62
CA PHE A 129 14.87 6.29 1.57
C PHE A 129 14.56 7.11 0.31
N VAL A 130 15.59 7.39 -0.49
CA VAL A 130 15.45 8.14 -1.74
C VAL A 130 15.26 7.18 -2.92
N TYR A 131 16.24 6.33 -3.19
CA TYR A 131 16.21 5.30 -4.23
C TYR A 131 16.36 3.91 -3.62
N GLY A 132 15.68 2.95 -4.19
CA GLY A 132 15.68 1.60 -3.69
C GLY A 132 14.47 0.79 -4.14
N SER A 133 14.44 -0.47 -3.75
CA SER A 133 13.27 -1.33 -3.92
C SER A 133 12.57 -1.58 -2.59
N LEU A 134 11.25 -1.58 -2.62
CA LEU A 134 10.41 -2.06 -1.52
C LEU A 134 9.68 -3.32 -1.98
N GLU A 135 9.72 -4.36 -1.16
CA GLU A 135 8.88 -5.55 -1.31
C GLU A 135 8.13 -5.82 -0.02
N THR A 136 6.85 -6.09 -0.13
CA THR A 136 6.01 -6.54 0.97
C THR A 136 5.20 -7.77 0.55
N ARG A 137 5.01 -8.70 1.49
CA ARG A 137 4.10 -9.83 1.31
C ARG A 137 2.89 -9.64 2.20
N ALA A 138 1.75 -9.49 1.58
CA ALA A 138 0.51 -9.18 2.29
C ALA A 138 -0.68 -9.93 1.71
N ARG A 139 -1.75 -10.01 2.50
CA ARG A 139 -3.07 -10.38 2.06
C ARG A 139 -4.11 -9.43 2.63
N PHE A 140 -5.16 -9.23 1.88
CA PHE A 140 -6.22 -8.30 2.22
C PHE A 140 -7.50 -9.06 2.55
N PRO A 141 -8.41 -8.48 3.34
CA PRO A 141 -9.66 -9.15 3.67
C PRO A 141 -10.53 -9.28 2.42
N GLN A 142 -11.44 -10.24 2.44
CA GLN A 142 -12.51 -10.25 1.45
C GLN A 142 -13.23 -8.91 1.49
N SER A 143 -13.30 -8.27 0.33
CA SER A 143 -13.72 -6.88 0.23
C SER A 143 -15.17 -6.68 0.66
N ALA A 144 -15.39 -5.86 1.67
CA ALA A 144 -16.69 -5.26 1.94
C ALA A 144 -16.74 -3.87 1.30
N GLU A 145 -17.92 -3.48 0.81
CA GLU A 145 -18.12 -2.12 0.28
C GLU A 145 -17.70 -1.07 1.31
N GLY A 146 -16.84 -0.16 0.90
CA GLY A 146 -16.33 0.92 1.73
C GLY A 146 -15.07 0.61 2.56
N LEU A 147 -14.50 -0.61 2.49
CA LEU A 147 -13.14 -0.84 3.00
C LEU A 147 -12.12 -0.40 1.96
N PHE A 148 -11.10 0.30 2.42
CA PHE A 148 -9.97 0.75 1.62
C PHE A 148 -8.68 0.59 2.43
N ALA A 149 -7.67 -0.05 1.86
CA ALA A 149 -6.37 -0.21 2.49
C ALA A 149 -5.25 0.15 1.54
N GLY A 150 -4.19 0.73 2.08
CA GLY A 150 -2.98 1.07 1.35
C GLY A 150 -1.70 0.69 2.07
N ILE A 151 -0.73 0.20 1.31
CA ILE A 151 0.70 0.15 1.65
C ILE A 151 1.36 1.10 0.67
N TRP A 152 1.87 2.22 1.16
CA TRP A 152 2.26 3.33 0.33
C TRP A 152 3.43 4.13 0.92
N LEU A 153 3.98 5.02 0.13
CA LEU A 153 5.10 5.87 0.50
C LEU A 153 4.71 7.34 0.38
N ARG A 154 5.07 8.11 1.39
CA ARG A 154 4.85 9.55 1.41
C ARG A 154 6.18 10.28 1.50
N ALA A 155 6.31 11.39 0.77
CA ALA A 155 7.47 12.26 0.86
C ALA A 155 7.65 12.81 2.28
N ASP A 156 8.90 12.84 2.79
CA ASP A 156 9.22 13.43 4.08
C ASP A 156 9.06 14.95 4.08
N ASP A 157 9.26 15.60 2.93
CA ASP A 157 8.99 17.02 2.73
C ASP A 157 7.54 17.25 2.33
N ASP A 158 6.74 17.82 3.23
CA ASP A 158 5.34 18.15 2.99
C ASP A 158 5.13 19.13 1.80
N ASN A 159 6.13 19.94 1.43
CA ASN A 159 6.05 20.84 0.27
C ASN A 159 6.14 20.08 -1.05
N ASN A 160 6.83 18.94 -1.07
CA ASN A 160 6.85 18.05 -2.21
C ASN A 160 5.46 17.48 -2.48
N GLY A 161 4.84 16.90 -1.45
CA GLY A 161 3.51 16.29 -1.51
C GLY A 161 3.42 15.09 -2.45
N GLY A 162 4.55 14.53 -2.90
CA GLY A 162 4.58 13.31 -3.72
C GLY A 162 4.18 12.08 -2.92
N GLU A 163 3.55 11.10 -3.60
CA GLU A 163 3.05 9.86 -3.00
C GLU A 163 3.22 8.71 -3.98
N ILE A 164 3.60 7.54 -3.48
CA ILE A 164 3.76 6.32 -4.26
C ILE A 164 2.97 5.21 -3.57
N ASP A 165 1.84 4.83 -4.14
CA ASP A 165 1.00 3.77 -3.62
C ASP A 165 1.46 2.44 -4.19
N VAL A 166 2.14 1.64 -3.36
CA VAL A 166 2.66 0.31 -3.78
C VAL A 166 1.50 -0.63 -4.03
N VAL A 167 0.51 -0.60 -3.16
CA VAL A 167 -0.76 -1.32 -3.33
C VAL A 167 -1.89 -0.62 -2.60
N GLU A 168 -2.95 -0.32 -3.31
CA GLU A 168 -4.23 0.10 -2.77
C GLU A 168 -5.31 -0.92 -3.12
N THR A 169 -6.12 -1.30 -2.14
CA THR A 169 -7.23 -2.24 -2.35
C THR A 169 -8.53 -1.60 -1.94
N TYR A 170 -9.56 -1.82 -2.73
CA TYR A 170 -10.88 -1.24 -2.52
C TYR A 170 -11.92 -2.33 -2.39
N GLY A 171 -12.77 -2.20 -1.39
CA GLY A 171 -13.96 -3.03 -1.21
C GLY A 171 -15.17 -2.45 -1.91
N GLY A 172 -15.97 -3.32 -2.50
CA GLY A 172 -17.25 -2.96 -3.12
C GLY A 172 -17.16 -2.55 -4.59
N GLY A 173 -18.30 -2.58 -5.26
CA GLY A 173 -18.45 -2.19 -6.65
C GLY A 173 -17.58 -2.99 -7.63
N SER A 174 -17.21 -2.35 -8.73
CA SER A 174 -16.35 -2.94 -9.77
C SER A 174 -14.87 -3.06 -9.38
N ALA A 175 -14.47 -2.42 -8.29
CA ALA A 175 -13.10 -2.42 -7.80
C ALA A 175 -12.79 -3.56 -6.82
N THR A 176 -13.79 -4.37 -6.45
CA THR A 176 -13.58 -5.54 -5.59
C THR A 176 -12.61 -6.53 -6.24
N GLY A 177 -11.56 -6.92 -5.51
CA GLY A 177 -10.51 -7.81 -6.02
C GLY A 177 -9.52 -7.13 -6.97
N ILE A 178 -9.42 -5.80 -6.95
CA ILE A 178 -8.42 -5.03 -7.67
C ILE A 178 -7.40 -4.51 -6.67
N ALA A 179 -6.11 -4.70 -6.99
CA ALA A 179 -5.00 -3.99 -6.40
C ALA A 179 -4.54 -2.92 -7.40
N GLU A 180 -4.50 -1.69 -6.96
CA GLU A 180 -4.05 -0.55 -7.76
C GLU A 180 -2.69 -0.08 -7.23
N SER A 181 -1.81 0.38 -8.13
CA SER A 181 -0.63 1.16 -7.79
C SER A 181 -0.78 2.55 -8.38
N THR A 182 -0.38 3.58 -7.64
CA THR A 182 -0.55 4.96 -8.09
C THR A 182 0.68 5.78 -7.75
N VAL A 183 1.05 6.68 -8.65
CA VAL A 183 2.00 7.75 -8.36
C VAL A 183 1.23 9.06 -8.38
N HIS A 184 1.30 9.81 -7.27
CA HIS A 184 0.72 11.15 -7.19
C HIS A 184 1.84 12.19 -7.19
N TYR A 185 1.78 13.10 -8.15
CA TYR A 185 2.77 14.16 -8.30
C TYR A 185 2.54 15.34 -7.34
N GLY A 186 1.89 15.25 -6.30
CA GLY A 186 1.76 16.27 -5.28
C GLY A 186 1.66 17.72 -5.77
N GLN A 187 1.91 18.66 -4.87
CA GLN A 187 1.86 20.09 -5.22
C GLN A 187 3.05 20.53 -6.09
N ALA A 188 4.23 19.98 -5.83
CA ALA A 188 5.45 20.29 -6.58
C ALA A 188 5.34 19.87 -8.06
N GLY A 189 4.72 18.73 -8.34
CA GLY A 189 4.52 18.19 -9.68
C GLY A 189 3.23 18.58 -10.37
N GLY A 190 2.43 19.51 -9.82
CA GLY A 190 1.22 20.01 -10.50
C GLY A 190 -0.05 19.18 -10.31
N LYS A 191 -0.10 18.31 -9.30
CA LYS A 191 -1.29 17.55 -8.84
C LYS A 191 -1.83 16.52 -9.85
N GLY A 192 -0.96 15.91 -10.64
CA GLY A 192 -1.31 14.78 -11.49
C GLY A 192 -1.21 13.44 -10.76
N SER A 193 -1.71 12.38 -11.38
CA SER A 193 -1.51 11.00 -10.93
C SER A 193 -1.36 10.06 -12.12
N ASN A 194 -0.70 8.92 -11.89
CA ASN A 194 -0.54 7.85 -12.87
C ASN A 194 -0.90 6.53 -12.19
N LEU A 195 -1.91 5.86 -12.69
CA LEU A 195 -2.55 4.69 -12.11
C LEU A 195 -2.24 3.43 -12.91
N GLY A 196 -1.82 2.38 -12.24
CA GLY A 196 -1.73 1.02 -12.78
C GLY A 196 -2.63 0.06 -12.02
N VAL A 197 -3.12 -0.96 -12.71
CA VAL A 197 -3.97 -2.00 -12.11
C VAL A 197 -3.28 -3.34 -12.24
N SER A 198 -3.10 -4.04 -11.11
CA SER A 198 -2.51 -5.39 -11.12
C SER A 198 -3.39 -6.40 -11.86
N PRO A 199 -2.82 -7.55 -12.25
CA PRO A 199 -3.65 -8.71 -12.57
C PRO A 199 -4.64 -8.95 -11.43
N ARG A 200 -5.90 -9.26 -11.73
CA ARG A 200 -6.97 -9.40 -10.72
C ARG A 200 -6.83 -10.69 -9.90
N PRO A 201 -6.03 -10.72 -8.83
CA PRO A 201 -5.81 -11.90 -8.01
C PRO A 201 -6.91 -12.11 -6.98
N ASP A 202 -6.88 -13.26 -6.33
CA ASP A 202 -7.60 -13.45 -5.07
C ASP A 202 -6.82 -12.78 -3.94
N LEU A 203 -7.16 -11.54 -3.62
CA LEU A 203 -6.47 -10.73 -2.61
C LEU A 203 -6.50 -11.34 -1.19
N THR A 204 -7.34 -12.36 -0.94
CA THR A 204 -7.36 -13.07 0.35
C THR A 204 -6.20 -14.07 0.48
N GLN A 205 -5.51 -14.35 -0.62
CA GLN A 205 -4.30 -15.14 -0.62
C GLN A 205 -3.07 -14.24 -0.42
N TRP A 206 -1.96 -14.86 -0.04
CA TRP A 206 -0.70 -14.16 0.11
C TRP A 206 -0.07 -13.86 -1.24
N HIS A 207 0.15 -12.56 -1.50
CA HIS A 207 0.85 -12.06 -2.68
C HIS A 207 2.02 -11.17 -2.29
N THR A 208 3.01 -11.01 -3.17
CA THR A 208 4.05 -10.00 -3.03
C THR A 208 3.68 -8.78 -3.87
N TYR A 209 3.85 -7.62 -3.26
CA TYR A 209 3.69 -6.31 -3.88
C TYR A 209 5.02 -5.59 -3.78
N GLY A 210 5.53 -5.13 -4.90
CA GLY A 210 6.84 -4.50 -4.96
C GLY A 210 6.81 -3.18 -5.71
N MET A 211 7.80 -2.35 -5.41
CA MET A 211 8.14 -1.20 -6.23
C MET A 211 9.65 -0.98 -6.25
N GLU A 212 10.16 -0.43 -7.34
CA GLU A 212 11.53 0.01 -7.52
C GLU A 212 11.52 1.50 -7.89
N LYS A 213 12.11 2.34 -7.04
CA LYS A 213 12.30 3.77 -7.30
C LYS A 213 13.75 4.01 -7.69
N THR A 214 13.95 4.50 -8.90
CA THR A 214 15.25 4.84 -9.50
C THR A 214 15.27 6.31 -9.92
N PRO A 215 16.40 6.88 -10.35
CA PRO A 215 16.45 8.21 -10.95
C PRO A 215 15.58 8.34 -12.22
N GLU A 216 15.30 7.23 -12.91
CA GLU A 216 14.66 7.25 -14.23
C GLU A 216 13.20 6.76 -14.21
N SER A 217 12.79 6.00 -13.18
CA SER A 217 11.44 5.46 -13.14
C SER A 217 11.00 4.99 -11.75
N ILE A 218 9.69 4.78 -11.64
CA ILE A 218 9.07 4.01 -10.56
C ILE A 218 8.37 2.82 -11.21
N LEU A 219 8.86 1.61 -10.93
CA LEU A 219 8.36 0.34 -11.47
C LEU A 219 7.60 -0.40 -10.39
N PHE A 220 6.41 -0.92 -10.70
CA PHE A 220 5.59 -1.71 -9.79
C PHE A 220 5.56 -3.17 -10.18
N LEU A 221 5.66 -4.05 -9.17
CA LEU A 221 5.70 -5.50 -9.33
C LEU A 221 4.56 -6.17 -8.56
N PHE A 222 3.99 -7.20 -9.16
CA PHE A 222 3.04 -8.10 -8.52
C PHE A 222 3.55 -9.54 -8.66
N ASP A 223 3.72 -10.24 -7.52
CA ASP A 223 4.34 -11.58 -7.46
C ASP A 223 5.67 -11.65 -8.23
N GLY A 224 6.49 -10.59 -8.07
CA GLY A 224 7.78 -10.45 -8.73
C GLY A 224 7.71 -10.14 -10.23
N GLN A 225 6.52 -9.93 -10.80
CA GLN A 225 6.35 -9.58 -12.22
C GLN A 225 6.02 -8.10 -12.39
N PRO A 226 6.80 -7.36 -13.19
CA PRO A 226 6.51 -5.96 -13.48
C PRO A 226 5.17 -5.82 -14.23
N TYR A 227 4.36 -4.81 -13.85
CA TYR A 227 3.07 -4.59 -14.49
C TYR A 227 2.73 -3.11 -14.75
N HIS A 228 3.40 -2.18 -14.07
CA HIS A 228 3.16 -0.75 -14.23
C HIS A 228 4.47 0.00 -14.04
N GLU A 229 4.76 0.95 -14.92
CA GLU A 229 5.93 1.80 -14.85
C GLU A 229 5.54 3.27 -15.07
N VAL A 230 6.10 4.13 -14.22
CA VAL A 230 6.03 5.59 -14.37
C VAL A 230 7.43 6.08 -14.71
N SER A 231 7.68 6.36 -15.99
CA SER A 231 8.98 6.81 -16.48
C SER A 231 9.15 8.31 -16.33
N ARG A 232 10.33 8.74 -15.89
CA ARG A 232 10.77 10.13 -15.82
C ARG A 232 10.65 10.81 -17.18
N SER A 233 11.00 10.12 -18.26
CA SER A 233 10.96 10.66 -19.62
C SER A 233 9.55 11.06 -20.08
N ALA A 234 8.51 10.47 -19.53
CA ALA A 234 7.13 10.80 -19.87
C ALA A 234 6.63 12.11 -19.24
N SER A 235 7.19 12.51 -18.09
CA SER A 235 6.78 13.69 -17.30
C SER A 235 7.97 14.23 -16.50
N GLN A 236 9.08 14.53 -17.13
CA GLN A 236 10.37 14.82 -16.48
C GLN A 236 10.28 15.91 -15.42
N LYS A 237 9.61 17.02 -15.73
CA LYS A 237 9.50 18.16 -14.81
C LYS A 237 8.76 17.79 -13.53
N GLU A 238 7.64 17.10 -13.67
CA GLU A 238 6.79 16.65 -12.56
C GLU A 238 7.51 15.55 -11.76
N PHE A 239 8.18 14.64 -12.46
CA PHE A 239 8.95 13.56 -11.86
C PHE A 239 10.11 14.10 -11.04
N ASP A 240 10.94 14.98 -11.60
CA ASP A 240 12.09 15.58 -10.90
C ASP A 240 11.64 16.39 -9.67
N ALA A 241 10.51 17.09 -9.78
CA ALA A 241 9.98 17.89 -8.68
C ALA A 241 9.52 17.04 -7.48
N CYS A 242 9.06 15.81 -7.72
CA CYS A 242 8.50 14.96 -6.67
C CYS A 242 9.42 13.78 -6.29
N PHE A 243 10.13 13.19 -7.24
CA PHE A 243 10.80 11.90 -7.06
C PHE A 243 12.32 11.96 -7.30
N GLY A 244 12.89 13.16 -7.46
CA GLY A 244 14.32 13.36 -7.68
C GLY A 244 15.22 13.03 -6.50
N ASP A 245 16.52 13.38 -6.62
CA ASP A 245 17.61 12.97 -5.71
C ASP A 245 17.42 13.40 -4.25
N ASP A 246 16.67 14.48 -4.00
CA ASP A 246 16.42 15.01 -2.65
C ASP A 246 15.10 14.49 -2.03
N ALA A 247 14.35 13.67 -2.76
CA ALA A 247 13.03 13.24 -2.35
C ALA A 247 13.06 11.91 -1.58
N ALA A 248 13.23 11.98 -0.26
CA ALA A 248 13.11 10.84 0.64
C ALA A 248 11.64 10.52 0.95
N TYR A 249 11.35 9.22 1.06
CA TYR A 249 10.01 8.67 1.26
C TYR A 249 9.98 7.72 2.45
N HIS A 250 8.99 7.89 3.32
CA HIS A 250 8.71 6.97 4.43
C HIS A 250 7.51 6.06 4.11
N ILE A 251 7.45 4.91 4.78
CA ILE A 251 6.41 3.89 4.58
C ILE A 251 5.17 4.25 5.40
N CYS A 252 4.01 4.09 4.80
CA CYS A 252 2.70 4.26 5.42
C CYS A 252 1.86 3.00 5.23
N LEU A 253 1.19 2.56 6.29
CA LEU A 253 0.22 1.48 6.30
C LEU A 253 -1.11 2.06 6.79
N THR A 254 -2.12 2.01 5.94
CA THR A 254 -3.40 2.62 6.27
C THR A 254 -4.58 1.72 6.01
N THR A 255 -5.60 1.88 6.83
CA THR A 255 -6.93 1.37 6.58
C THR A 255 -7.92 2.53 6.67
N HIS A 256 -8.87 2.60 5.74
CA HIS A 256 -9.87 3.64 5.68
C HIS A 256 -11.28 3.04 5.58
N SER A 257 -12.25 3.71 6.20
CA SER A 257 -13.66 3.34 6.15
C SER A 257 -14.40 4.28 5.23
N GLY A 258 -14.56 3.84 3.98
CA GLY A 258 -15.17 4.64 2.92
C GLY A 258 -14.19 5.55 2.20
N SER A 259 -14.55 5.88 0.98
CA SER A 259 -13.89 6.90 0.17
C SER A 259 -14.90 7.53 -0.77
N ILE A 260 -14.52 8.68 -1.36
CA ILE A 260 -15.38 9.35 -2.37
C ILE A 260 -15.66 8.49 -3.60
N HIS A 261 -14.74 7.59 -3.91
CA HIS A 261 -14.82 6.76 -5.11
C HIS A 261 -15.50 5.42 -4.85
N ARG A 262 -15.59 4.97 -3.58
CA ARG A 262 -15.97 3.61 -3.20
C ARG A 262 -17.13 3.56 -2.20
N GLY A 263 -17.71 4.70 -1.86
CA GLY A 263 -18.85 4.78 -0.96
C GLY A 263 -18.50 4.57 0.52
N ARG A 264 -19.51 4.58 1.37
CA ARG A 264 -19.40 4.37 2.80
C ARG A 264 -19.40 2.88 3.13
N LEU A 265 -18.62 2.50 4.15
CA LEU A 265 -18.77 1.20 4.77
C LEU A 265 -20.17 1.09 5.40
N LYS A 266 -20.91 0.06 5.04
CA LYS A 266 -22.12 -0.34 5.73
C LYS A 266 -21.72 -0.99 7.05
N HIS A 267 -21.82 -0.22 8.14
CA HIS A 267 -21.36 -0.66 9.46
C HIS A 267 -22.35 -1.60 10.18
N GLU A 268 -23.57 -1.74 9.68
CA GLU A 268 -24.54 -2.72 10.15
C GLU A 268 -24.05 -4.13 9.81
N GLY A 269 -23.84 -4.96 10.83
CA GLY A 269 -23.29 -6.31 10.65
C GLY A 269 -21.77 -6.38 10.49
N PHE A 270 -21.08 -5.24 10.29
CA PHE A 270 -19.63 -5.21 10.32
C PHE A 270 -19.11 -5.34 11.75
N THR A 271 -18.08 -6.13 11.95
CA THR A 271 -17.40 -6.27 13.25
C THR A 271 -15.93 -5.86 13.17
N GLN A 272 -15.18 -6.53 12.31
CA GLN A 272 -13.75 -6.31 12.11
C GLN A 272 -13.32 -6.84 10.75
N ALA A 273 -12.26 -6.24 10.20
CA ALA A 273 -11.46 -6.76 9.10
C ALA A 273 -10.00 -6.36 9.34
N GLN A 274 -9.08 -6.99 8.62
CA GLN A 274 -7.65 -6.67 8.75
C GLN A 274 -6.88 -6.95 7.45
N VAL A 275 -5.81 -6.21 7.27
CA VAL A 275 -4.72 -6.53 6.35
C VAL A 275 -3.70 -7.33 7.16
N ASP A 276 -3.26 -8.45 6.62
CA ASP A 276 -2.16 -9.24 7.19
C ASP A 276 -0.89 -9.01 6.37
N ILE A 277 0.22 -8.74 7.05
CA ILE A 277 1.52 -8.44 6.45
C ILE A 277 2.56 -9.42 7.01
N ASP A 278 3.14 -10.23 6.15
CA ASP A 278 4.17 -11.21 6.52
C ASP A 278 5.54 -10.53 6.71
N TYR A 279 5.90 -9.63 5.78
CA TYR A 279 7.12 -8.83 5.86
C TYR A 279 7.05 -7.56 5.04
N ILE A 280 7.96 -6.62 5.36
CA ILE A 280 8.31 -5.47 4.52
C ILE A 280 9.83 -5.35 4.49
N VAL A 281 10.41 -5.35 3.29
CA VAL A 281 11.86 -5.23 3.08
C VAL A 281 12.14 -4.10 2.11
N VAL A 282 13.09 -3.22 2.48
CA VAL A 282 13.63 -2.21 1.56
C VAL A 282 15.10 -2.48 1.32
N ARG A 283 15.51 -2.43 0.06
CA ARG A 283 16.91 -2.53 -0.36
C ARG A 283 17.38 -1.21 -0.97
N ALA A 284 18.59 -0.84 -0.69
CA ALA A 284 19.21 0.29 -1.36
C ALA A 284 19.46 -0.04 -2.84
N MET A 285 19.32 0.97 -3.70
CA MET A 285 19.86 0.90 -5.05
C MET A 285 21.39 0.93 -4.96
N ASP A 286 22.05 0.03 -5.69
CA ASP A 286 23.51 0.02 -5.79
C ASP A 286 23.98 1.19 -6.69
N ASP A 287 25.17 1.75 -6.38
CA ASP A 287 25.78 2.87 -7.11
C ASP A 287 26.24 2.48 -8.54
#